data_e464cc78f287fee4d63499f1cc7c1a65
#
_entry.id   e464cc78f287fee4d63499f1cc7c1a65
#
_cell.length_a   1.000
_cell.length_b   1.000
_cell.length_c   1.000
_cell.angle_alpha   90.00
_cell.angle_beta   90.00
_cell.angle_gamma   90.00
#
_symmetry.space_group_name_H-M   'P 1'
#
loop_
_entity.id
_entity.type
_entity.pdbx_description
1 polymer ?
#
loop_
_entity_poly.entity_id
_entity_poly.type
_entity_poly.pdbx_seq_one_letter_code
_entity_poly.pdbx_strand_id
1 'polypeptide(L)'
;MQDNLSELLQTVRVEETCCIRAELTAPWGCRHDSSSVVLFYICINGSAYLEIVGSKQVAVLQPGDCAIIPHGSAHTLKDSLTSPVAPSIPAPSVEEPAGLPVIRGGGGGGMATLVVIKLRLDQARARTLMRFLPDIIHVPGEDGMLPSWARPLTAAGHSEIASPGPGSAAALNRLTELLFIQAVRSAARKYVGETDNRMGKPRWSPQVFNAVRLICADLAVRWSVVELASRVGMSRSAFAAAFTREMEAPPMQYLAAQRMLRAAELLRTPDIAISEIAFMVGYDSEI
;
A
#
# COMPACT_ATOMS: atom_id res chain seq x y z
N MET A 1 -12.01 20.54 8.26
CA MET A 1 -10.72 20.06 7.71
C MET A 1 -11.03 18.78 6.97
N GLN A 2 -11.18 18.87 5.63
CA GLN A 2 -11.52 17.70 4.80
C GLN A 2 -10.37 16.70 4.87
N ASP A 3 -10.71 15.44 5.13
CA ASP A 3 -9.76 14.33 5.24
C ASP A 3 -9.45 13.79 3.82
N ASN A 4 -8.51 14.45 3.15
CA ASN A 4 -8.16 14.16 1.76
C ASN A 4 -7.43 12.81 1.59
N LEU A 5 -6.87 12.26 2.67
CA LEU A 5 -6.37 10.88 2.66
C LEU A 5 -7.53 9.90 2.49
N SER A 6 -8.69 10.20 3.09
CA SER A 6 -9.90 9.40 2.92
C SER A 6 -10.35 9.32 1.47
N GLU A 7 -10.28 10.42 0.70
CA GLU A 7 -10.64 10.40 -0.72
C GLU A 7 -9.71 9.50 -1.53
N LEU A 8 -8.39 9.59 -1.31
CA LEU A 8 -7.43 8.69 -1.96
C LEU A 8 -7.63 7.23 -1.55
N LEU A 9 -7.93 6.99 -0.27
CA LEU A 9 -8.16 5.64 0.24
C LEU A 9 -9.49 5.04 -0.24
N GLN A 10 -10.49 5.85 -0.55
CA GLN A 10 -11.75 5.38 -1.15
C GLN A 10 -11.56 4.78 -2.55
N THR A 11 -10.48 5.15 -3.25
CA THR A 11 -10.18 4.59 -4.58
C THR A 11 -9.57 3.18 -4.52
N VAL A 12 -9.10 2.75 -3.35
CA VAL A 12 -8.49 1.42 -3.18
C VAL A 12 -9.53 0.32 -3.39
N ARG A 13 -9.19 -0.64 -4.24
CA ARG A 13 -9.97 -1.86 -4.45
C ARG A 13 -9.04 -3.04 -4.56
N VAL A 14 -9.26 -4.04 -3.72
CA VAL A 14 -8.58 -5.33 -3.78
C VAL A 14 -9.35 -6.24 -4.71
N GLU A 15 -8.70 -6.73 -5.75
CA GLU A 15 -9.24 -7.67 -6.72
C GLU A 15 -9.03 -9.11 -6.28
N GLU A 16 -7.87 -9.38 -5.68
CA GLU A 16 -7.50 -10.72 -5.26
C GLU A 16 -6.61 -10.68 -4.01
N THR A 17 -6.86 -11.62 -3.12
CA THR A 17 -6.08 -11.84 -1.89
C THR A 17 -5.57 -13.26 -1.86
N CYS A 18 -4.28 -13.44 -1.59
CA CYS A 18 -3.66 -14.73 -1.30
C CYS A 18 -2.92 -14.63 0.03
N CYS A 19 -3.18 -15.56 0.93
CA CYS A 19 -2.55 -15.64 2.25
C CYS A 19 -1.73 -16.92 2.38
N ILE A 20 -0.53 -16.81 2.95
CA ILE A 20 0.40 -17.92 3.14
C ILE A 20 1.01 -17.79 4.54
N ARG A 21 1.19 -18.90 5.25
CA ARG A 21 1.96 -18.97 6.49
C ARG A 21 3.37 -19.47 6.18
N ALA A 22 4.40 -18.77 6.62
CA ALA A 22 5.78 -19.21 6.52
C ALA A 22 6.31 -19.58 7.93
N GLU A 23 6.78 -20.79 8.08
CA GLU A 23 7.41 -21.35 9.27
C GLU A 23 8.88 -21.65 8.93
N LEU A 24 9.77 -20.76 9.33
CA LEU A 24 11.16 -20.77 8.91
C LEU A 24 12.08 -20.93 10.13
N THR A 25 13.08 -21.81 10.01
CA THR A 25 14.04 -22.06 11.09
C THR A 25 15.43 -21.51 10.73
N ALA A 26 16.05 -20.77 11.65
CA ALA A 26 17.37 -20.16 11.44
C ALA A 26 18.46 -21.19 11.10
N PRO A 27 19.47 -20.88 10.25
CA PRO A 27 19.52 -19.72 9.41
C PRO A 27 18.57 -19.84 8.20
N TRP A 28 17.89 -18.75 7.86
CA TRP A 28 17.06 -18.69 6.65
C TRP A 28 17.15 -17.31 6.00
N GLY A 29 16.92 -17.29 4.70
CA GLY A 29 16.79 -16.07 3.91
C GLY A 29 16.10 -16.39 2.60
N CYS A 30 15.20 -15.54 2.20
CA CYS A 30 14.48 -15.64 0.94
C CYS A 30 14.50 -14.31 0.19
N ARG A 31 14.47 -14.40 -1.15
CA ARG A 31 14.38 -13.26 -2.05
C ARG A 31 13.04 -13.29 -2.76
N HIS A 32 12.41 -12.13 -2.80
CA HIS A 32 11.25 -11.87 -3.64
C HIS A 32 11.65 -10.92 -4.76
N ASP A 33 11.40 -11.31 -5.99
CA ASP A 33 11.60 -10.43 -7.13
C ASP A 33 10.46 -9.40 -7.21
N SER A 34 10.71 -8.31 -7.95
CA SER A 34 9.70 -7.28 -8.12
C SER A 34 8.43 -7.83 -8.77
N SER A 35 7.30 -7.39 -8.28
CA SER A 35 5.98 -7.80 -8.75
C SER A 35 5.00 -6.63 -8.73
N SER A 36 3.84 -6.80 -9.33
CA SER A 36 2.77 -5.79 -9.33
C SER A 36 1.79 -5.94 -8.16
N VAL A 37 2.11 -6.79 -7.17
CA VAL A 37 1.26 -7.01 -6.00
C VAL A 37 1.79 -6.29 -4.78
N VAL A 38 0.90 -5.84 -3.92
CA VAL A 38 1.23 -5.36 -2.58
C VAL A 38 1.52 -6.57 -1.69
N LEU A 39 2.57 -6.50 -0.92
CA LEU A 39 2.95 -7.56 0.02
C LEU A 39 2.83 -7.08 1.45
N PHE A 40 2.14 -7.85 2.27
CA PHE A 40 2.11 -7.70 3.73
C PHE A 40 2.91 -8.82 4.37
N TYR A 41 3.68 -8.48 5.37
CA TYR A 41 4.36 -9.41 6.28
C TYR A 41 3.90 -9.13 7.68
N ILE A 42 3.33 -10.11 8.34
CA ILE A 42 2.91 -10.06 9.74
C ILE A 42 3.83 -11.00 10.51
N CYS A 43 4.62 -10.50 11.44
CA CYS A 43 5.47 -11.30 12.28
C CYS A 43 4.65 -11.82 13.48
N ILE A 44 4.47 -13.14 13.53
CA ILE A 44 3.74 -13.81 14.62
C ILE A 44 4.71 -14.23 15.72
N ASN A 45 5.86 -14.79 15.34
CA ASN A 45 6.88 -15.28 16.26
C ASN A 45 8.26 -15.13 15.64
N GLY A 46 9.31 -15.03 16.48
CA GLY A 46 10.67 -14.81 16.05
C GLY A 46 10.93 -13.37 15.58
N SER A 47 11.87 -13.19 14.68
CA SER A 47 12.16 -11.90 14.06
C SER A 47 12.56 -12.06 12.61
N ALA A 48 12.42 -11.01 11.81
CA ALA A 48 12.84 -10.97 10.42
C ALA A 48 13.43 -9.61 10.04
N TYR A 49 14.48 -9.63 9.21
CA TYR A 49 15.08 -8.46 8.58
C TYR A 49 14.58 -8.36 7.15
N LEU A 50 13.91 -7.27 6.85
CA LEU A 50 13.35 -6.94 5.53
C LEU A 50 14.22 -5.87 4.88
N GLU A 51 14.81 -6.17 3.73
CA GLU A 51 15.70 -5.27 2.99
C GLU A 51 15.18 -5.10 1.56
N ILE A 52 15.02 -3.86 1.09
CA ILE A 52 14.72 -3.57 -0.32
C ILE A 52 16.00 -3.66 -1.14
N VAL A 53 15.97 -4.43 -2.23
CA VAL A 53 17.11 -4.58 -3.15
C VAL A 53 17.45 -3.23 -3.78
N GLY A 54 18.73 -2.84 -3.67
CA GLY A 54 19.20 -1.55 -4.19
C GLY A 54 18.94 -0.36 -3.29
N SER A 55 18.36 -0.56 -2.11
CA SER A 55 18.16 0.47 -1.09
C SER A 55 18.99 0.13 0.16
N LYS A 56 19.29 1.16 0.98
CA LYS A 56 19.87 0.98 2.32
C LYS A 56 18.80 0.80 3.41
N GLN A 57 17.53 0.69 3.02
CA GLN A 57 16.43 0.55 3.97
C GLN A 57 16.33 -0.87 4.47
N VAL A 58 16.37 -1.01 5.79
CA VAL A 58 16.16 -2.27 6.51
C VAL A 58 15.07 -2.04 7.54
N ALA A 59 14.05 -2.86 7.53
CA ALA A 59 13.06 -2.95 8.61
C ALA A 59 13.31 -4.24 9.41
N VAL A 60 13.31 -4.12 10.73
CA VAL A 60 13.38 -5.28 11.63
C VAL A 60 11.98 -5.53 12.14
N LEU A 61 11.45 -6.71 11.85
CA LEU A 61 10.13 -7.15 12.27
C LEU A 61 10.27 -7.98 13.55
N GLN A 62 9.60 -7.54 14.60
CA GLN A 62 9.43 -8.24 15.87
C GLN A 62 8.04 -8.86 15.94
N PRO A 63 7.77 -9.79 16.88
CA PRO A 63 6.42 -10.31 17.08
C PRO A 63 5.38 -9.19 17.24
N GLY A 64 4.30 -9.28 16.50
CA GLY A 64 3.25 -8.27 16.45
C GLY A 64 3.46 -7.18 15.39
N ASP A 65 4.65 -7.05 14.80
CA ASP A 65 4.90 -6.07 13.75
C ASP A 65 4.25 -6.47 12.42
N CYS A 66 3.88 -5.44 11.66
CA CYS A 66 3.51 -5.57 10.26
C CYS A 66 4.46 -4.75 9.38
N ALA A 67 4.86 -5.30 8.24
CA ALA A 67 5.50 -4.53 7.18
C ALA A 67 4.72 -4.69 5.87
N ILE A 68 4.68 -3.61 5.09
CA ILE A 68 4.03 -3.61 3.79
C ILE A 68 5.03 -3.11 2.77
N ILE A 69 5.07 -3.79 1.62
CA ILE A 69 5.79 -3.37 0.43
C ILE A 69 4.73 -2.99 -0.63
N PRO A 70 4.33 -1.70 -0.67
CA PRO A 70 3.21 -1.27 -1.50
C PRO A 70 3.48 -1.48 -2.99
N HIS A 71 4.72 -1.27 -3.41
CA HIS A 71 5.11 -1.33 -4.83
C HIS A 71 5.50 -2.73 -5.31
N GLY A 72 5.47 -3.74 -4.42
CA GLY A 72 5.99 -5.06 -4.75
C GLY A 72 7.47 -5.05 -5.13
N SER A 73 8.24 -4.08 -4.65
CA SER A 73 9.68 -3.93 -4.93
C SER A 73 10.45 -5.19 -4.56
N ALA A 74 11.49 -5.51 -5.35
CA ALA A 74 12.37 -6.63 -5.04
C ALA A 74 12.99 -6.47 -3.65
N HIS A 75 12.95 -7.51 -2.84
CA HIS A 75 13.39 -7.45 -1.44
C HIS A 75 13.84 -8.81 -0.94
N THR A 76 14.55 -8.80 0.19
CA THR A 76 14.94 -10.00 0.90
C THR A 76 14.34 -10.00 2.31
N LEU A 77 14.00 -11.19 2.78
CA LEU A 77 13.64 -11.47 4.17
C LEU A 77 14.63 -12.48 4.73
N LYS A 78 15.16 -12.24 5.94
CA LYS A 78 16.18 -13.06 6.57
C LYS A 78 15.97 -13.10 8.09
N ASP A 79 16.42 -14.16 8.74
CA ASP A 79 16.48 -14.22 10.21
C ASP A 79 17.60 -13.33 10.78
N SER A 80 18.66 -13.10 10.00
CA SER A 80 19.74 -12.17 10.32
C SER A 80 20.30 -11.50 9.06
N LEU A 81 20.97 -10.35 9.23
CA LEU A 81 21.56 -9.62 8.09
C LEU A 81 22.64 -10.44 7.36
N THR A 82 23.28 -11.37 8.05
CA THR A 82 24.37 -12.22 7.51
C THR A 82 23.88 -13.55 6.95
N SER A 83 22.64 -13.91 7.15
CA SER A 83 22.11 -15.18 6.67
C SER A 83 22.08 -15.27 5.15
N PRO A 84 22.43 -16.42 4.59
CA PRO A 84 22.42 -16.63 3.15
C PRO A 84 20.99 -16.54 2.61
N VAL A 85 20.85 -16.00 1.41
CA VAL A 85 19.57 -15.92 0.70
C VAL A 85 19.45 -17.12 -0.22
N ALA A 86 18.43 -17.94 0.00
CA ALA A 86 18.13 -19.05 -0.90
C ALA A 86 17.67 -18.55 -2.29
N PRO A 87 18.06 -19.20 -3.36
CA PRO A 87 17.74 -18.77 -4.73
C PRO A 87 16.24 -18.91 -5.05
N SER A 88 15.51 -19.70 -4.29
CA SER A 88 14.06 -19.87 -4.46
C SER A 88 13.37 -20.10 -3.11
N ILE A 89 12.14 -19.62 -3.03
CA ILE A 89 11.26 -19.93 -1.90
C ILE A 89 10.66 -21.31 -2.16
N PRO A 90 10.63 -22.23 -1.17
CA PRO A 90 9.92 -23.50 -1.32
C PRO A 90 8.46 -23.28 -1.76
N ALA A 91 7.93 -24.17 -2.56
CA ALA A 91 6.51 -24.12 -2.88
C ALA A 91 5.69 -24.36 -1.60
N PRO A 92 4.57 -23.65 -1.40
CA PRO A 92 3.70 -23.90 -0.26
C PRO A 92 3.15 -25.32 -0.32
N SER A 93 3.23 -26.05 0.78
CA SER A 93 2.56 -27.34 0.95
C SER A 93 1.16 -27.08 1.49
N VAL A 94 0.14 -27.63 0.84
CA VAL A 94 -1.26 -27.58 1.30
C VAL A 94 -1.51 -28.87 2.09
N GLU A 95 -1.11 -28.91 3.34
CA GLU A 95 -1.26 -30.11 4.18
C GLU A 95 -2.46 -30.07 5.15
N GLU A 96 -3.10 -28.90 5.31
CA GLU A 96 -4.26 -28.77 6.20
C GLU A 96 -5.54 -28.56 5.38
N PRO A 97 -6.57 -29.42 5.57
CA PRO A 97 -7.84 -29.33 4.84
C PRO A 97 -8.63 -28.02 5.08
N ALA A 98 -8.27 -27.26 6.10
CA ALA A 98 -8.93 -26.02 6.50
C ALA A 98 -7.93 -25.01 7.08
N GLY A 99 -6.92 -24.58 6.31
CA GLY A 99 -5.90 -23.65 6.82
C GLY A 99 -5.19 -22.86 5.73
N LEU A 100 -4.32 -21.94 6.16
CA LEU A 100 -3.42 -21.25 5.25
C LEU A 100 -2.41 -22.24 4.66
N PRO A 101 -2.10 -22.13 3.35
CA PRO A 101 -0.95 -22.83 2.78
C PRO A 101 0.31 -22.50 3.57
N VAL A 102 1.12 -23.50 3.89
CA VAL A 102 2.32 -23.36 4.73
C VAL A 102 3.58 -23.56 3.90
N ILE A 103 4.52 -22.63 4.04
CA ILE A 103 5.90 -22.78 3.56
C ILE A 103 6.77 -23.13 4.76
N ARG A 104 7.53 -24.22 4.65
CA ARG A 104 8.50 -24.64 5.68
C ARG A 104 9.90 -24.69 5.09
N GLY A 105 10.88 -24.23 5.87
CA GLY A 105 12.27 -24.25 5.44
C GLY A 105 13.23 -23.74 6.50
N GLY A 106 14.53 -23.78 6.19
CA GLY A 106 15.59 -23.24 7.03
C GLY A 106 16.54 -24.29 7.57
N GLY A 107 17.41 -23.88 8.52
CA GLY A 107 18.55 -24.66 9.01
C GLY A 107 18.31 -25.41 10.32
N GLY A 108 17.10 -25.43 10.88
CA GLY A 108 16.75 -26.18 12.10
C GLY A 108 17.01 -25.45 13.42
N GLY A 109 17.39 -24.18 13.40
CA GLY A 109 17.56 -23.35 14.58
C GLY A 109 16.26 -22.71 15.10
N GLY A 110 16.34 -21.50 15.66
CA GLY A 110 15.19 -20.76 16.17
C GLY A 110 14.11 -20.54 15.09
N MET A 111 12.85 -20.72 15.46
CA MET A 111 11.73 -20.62 14.50
C MET A 111 11.18 -19.21 14.43
N ALA A 112 10.97 -18.72 13.21
CA ALA A 112 10.18 -17.55 12.90
C ALA A 112 8.90 -17.97 12.16
N THR A 113 7.78 -17.34 12.53
CA THR A 113 6.48 -17.54 11.87
C THR A 113 5.98 -16.22 11.33
N LEU A 114 5.76 -16.19 10.02
CA LEU A 114 5.26 -15.02 9.31
C LEU A 114 3.95 -15.37 8.60
N VAL A 115 3.00 -14.46 8.60
CA VAL A 115 1.86 -14.49 7.67
C VAL A 115 2.17 -13.53 6.53
N VAL A 116 2.13 -14.03 5.32
CA VAL A 116 2.35 -13.27 4.09
C VAL A 116 1.03 -13.11 3.36
N ILE A 117 0.61 -11.87 3.15
CA ILE A 117 -0.62 -11.57 2.40
C ILE A 117 -0.20 -10.86 1.11
N LYS A 118 -0.60 -11.42 -0.02
CA LYS A 118 -0.40 -10.82 -1.36
C LYS A 118 -1.72 -10.21 -1.80
N LEU A 119 -1.71 -8.93 -2.12
CA LEU A 119 -2.88 -8.21 -2.59
C LEU A 119 -2.68 -7.74 -4.02
N ARG A 120 -3.60 -8.09 -4.91
CA ARG A 120 -3.69 -7.44 -6.21
C ARG A 120 -4.71 -6.30 -6.12
N LEU A 121 -4.24 -5.09 -6.35
CA LEU A 121 -5.07 -3.90 -6.38
C LEU A 121 -5.48 -3.56 -7.82
N ASP A 122 -6.66 -2.94 -7.97
CA ASP A 122 -7.02 -2.24 -9.21
C ASP A 122 -5.97 -1.13 -9.44
N GLN A 123 -5.06 -1.38 -10.38
CA GLN A 123 -3.92 -0.53 -10.69
C GLN A 123 -4.34 0.87 -11.14
N ALA A 124 -5.43 0.99 -11.89
CA ALA A 124 -5.90 2.27 -12.39
C ALA A 124 -6.35 3.17 -11.23
N ARG A 125 -7.11 2.60 -10.29
CA ARG A 125 -7.65 3.31 -9.13
C ARG A 125 -6.60 3.59 -8.07
N ALA A 126 -5.74 2.62 -7.76
CA ALA A 126 -4.72 2.75 -6.74
C ALA A 126 -3.53 3.63 -7.17
N ARG A 127 -3.36 3.90 -8.47
CA ARG A 127 -2.18 4.54 -9.05
C ARG A 127 -1.74 5.80 -8.32
N THR A 128 -2.68 6.68 -8.01
CA THR A 128 -2.38 7.93 -7.31
C THR A 128 -1.89 7.68 -5.90
N LEU A 129 -2.64 6.91 -5.11
CA LEU A 129 -2.26 6.57 -3.74
C LEU A 129 -0.90 5.87 -3.70
N MET A 130 -0.69 4.88 -4.56
CA MET A 130 0.54 4.09 -4.58
C MET A 130 1.78 4.96 -4.75
N ARG A 131 1.71 6.01 -5.54
CA ARG A 131 2.83 6.94 -5.71
C ARG A 131 3.22 7.69 -4.43
N PHE A 132 2.31 7.83 -3.47
CA PHE A 132 2.57 8.50 -2.18
C PHE A 132 3.19 7.58 -1.13
N LEU A 133 3.13 6.28 -1.35
CA LEU A 133 3.57 5.33 -0.36
C LEU A 133 5.10 5.14 -0.44
N PRO A 134 5.78 5.00 0.71
CA PRO A 134 7.19 4.65 0.76
C PRO A 134 7.42 3.22 0.25
N ASP A 135 8.68 2.84 0.04
CA ASP A 135 9.01 1.48 -0.37
C ASP A 135 8.68 0.43 0.71
N ILE A 136 8.75 0.81 1.98
CA ILE A 136 8.34 0.00 3.13
C ILE A 136 7.45 0.84 4.05
N ILE A 137 6.30 0.30 4.43
CA ILE A 137 5.49 0.79 5.55
C ILE A 137 5.70 -0.18 6.70
N HIS A 138 6.34 0.25 7.77
CA HIS A 138 6.49 -0.53 8.99
C HIS A 138 5.51 -0.05 10.05
N VAL A 139 4.67 -0.94 10.53
CA VAL A 139 3.71 -0.71 11.61
C VAL A 139 4.14 -1.57 12.79
N PRO A 140 4.70 -0.97 13.84
CA PRO A 140 5.12 -1.73 15.00
C PRO A 140 3.93 -2.31 15.75
N GLY A 141 4.13 -3.46 16.35
CA GLY A 141 3.18 -4.09 17.25
C GLY A 141 3.01 -3.32 18.56
N GLU A 142 2.03 -3.73 19.32
CA GLU A 142 1.73 -3.23 20.68
C GLU A 142 1.97 -4.39 21.67
N ASP A 143 3.00 -4.29 22.51
CA ASP A 143 3.35 -5.31 23.51
C ASP A 143 3.54 -6.72 22.92
N GLY A 144 4.22 -6.83 21.78
CA GLY A 144 4.44 -8.09 21.08
C GLY A 144 3.21 -8.66 20.35
N MET A 145 2.13 -7.91 20.30
CA MET A 145 0.90 -8.26 19.59
C MET A 145 0.65 -7.31 18.42
N LEU A 146 -0.14 -7.76 17.47
CA LEU A 146 -0.63 -6.91 16.39
C LEU A 146 -1.28 -5.63 16.95
N PRO A 147 -1.16 -4.49 16.25
CA PRO A 147 -1.88 -3.28 16.60
C PRO A 147 -3.36 -3.55 16.85
N SER A 148 -3.93 -2.85 17.80
CA SER A 148 -5.33 -3.05 18.26
C SER A 148 -6.35 -3.05 17.12
N TRP A 149 -6.12 -2.23 16.08
CA TRP A 149 -6.97 -2.17 14.90
C TRP A 149 -6.80 -3.37 13.94
N ALA A 150 -5.63 -4.03 13.94
CA ALA A 150 -5.33 -5.16 13.03
C ALA A 150 -5.87 -6.48 13.56
N ARG A 151 -5.89 -6.68 14.88
CA ARG A 151 -6.33 -7.94 15.52
C ARG A 151 -7.70 -8.42 15.08
N PRO A 152 -8.78 -7.62 15.12
CA PRO A 152 -10.11 -8.10 14.69
C PRO A 152 -10.16 -8.41 13.21
N LEU A 153 -9.44 -7.69 12.35
CA LEU A 153 -9.42 -7.91 10.91
C LEU A 153 -8.70 -9.20 10.55
N THR A 154 -7.57 -9.49 11.19
CA THR A 154 -6.82 -10.73 10.97
C THR A 154 -7.56 -11.95 11.54
N ALA A 155 -8.24 -11.80 12.69
CA ALA A 155 -9.08 -12.86 13.25
C ALA A 155 -10.26 -13.19 12.33
N ALA A 156 -10.96 -12.18 11.80
CA ALA A 156 -12.03 -12.38 10.82
C ALA A 156 -11.52 -13.06 9.55
N GLY A 157 -10.37 -12.59 9.01
CA GLY A 157 -9.75 -13.21 7.84
C GLY A 157 -9.35 -14.66 8.07
N HIS A 158 -8.82 -14.98 9.24
CA HIS A 158 -8.50 -16.35 9.61
C HIS A 158 -9.77 -17.23 9.65
N SER A 159 -10.86 -16.74 10.20
CA SER A 159 -12.15 -17.45 10.23
C SER A 159 -12.67 -17.76 8.82
N GLU A 160 -12.59 -16.81 7.90
CA GLU A 160 -13.00 -17.01 6.50
C GLU A 160 -12.13 -18.05 5.76
N ILE A 161 -10.83 -18.13 6.12
CA ILE A 161 -9.91 -19.11 5.54
C ILE A 161 -10.14 -20.50 6.15
N ALA A 162 -10.36 -20.58 7.46
CA ALA A 162 -10.54 -21.85 8.17
C ALA A 162 -11.89 -22.53 7.84
N SER A 163 -12.91 -21.75 7.49
CA SER A 163 -14.24 -22.26 7.17
C SER A 163 -14.82 -21.53 5.95
N PRO A 164 -14.29 -21.79 4.75
CA PRO A 164 -14.71 -21.08 3.54
C PRO A 164 -16.16 -21.42 3.18
N GLY A 165 -16.93 -20.36 2.88
CA GLY A 165 -18.31 -20.44 2.46
C GLY A 165 -18.63 -19.57 1.24
N PRO A 166 -19.88 -19.54 0.81
CA PRO A 166 -20.29 -18.62 -0.25
C PRO A 166 -19.97 -17.18 0.12
N GLY A 167 -19.17 -16.49 -0.70
CA GLY A 167 -18.77 -15.10 -0.46
C GLY A 167 -17.47 -14.90 0.32
N SER A 168 -16.80 -15.96 0.84
CA SER A 168 -15.55 -15.84 1.59
C SER A 168 -14.45 -15.09 0.84
N ALA A 169 -14.28 -15.31 -0.47
CA ALA A 169 -13.32 -14.57 -1.28
C ALA A 169 -13.62 -13.06 -1.29
N ALA A 170 -14.89 -12.69 -1.39
CA ALA A 170 -15.29 -11.29 -1.32
C ALA A 170 -15.06 -10.70 0.07
N ALA A 171 -15.36 -11.44 1.13
CA ALA A 171 -15.11 -11.03 2.51
C ALA A 171 -13.61 -10.83 2.77
N LEU A 172 -12.75 -11.77 2.35
CA LEU A 172 -11.29 -11.66 2.45
C LEU A 172 -10.76 -10.43 1.73
N ASN A 173 -11.21 -10.17 0.50
CA ASN A 173 -10.80 -8.98 -0.23
C ASN A 173 -11.16 -7.69 0.50
N ARG A 174 -12.33 -7.62 1.16
CA ARG A 174 -12.73 -6.44 1.94
C ARG A 174 -11.95 -6.29 3.25
N LEU A 175 -11.69 -7.39 3.94
CA LEU A 175 -10.89 -7.39 5.15
C LEU A 175 -9.45 -6.94 4.87
N THR A 176 -8.84 -7.42 3.80
CA THR A 176 -7.48 -7.05 3.41
C THR A 176 -7.40 -5.64 2.83
N GLU A 177 -8.45 -5.17 2.14
CA GLU A 177 -8.60 -3.76 1.75
C GLU A 177 -8.58 -2.85 2.98
N LEU A 178 -9.35 -3.22 4.01
CA LEU A 178 -9.38 -2.45 5.25
C LEU A 178 -8.05 -2.51 6.03
N LEU A 179 -7.37 -3.66 6.05
CA LEU A 179 -6.01 -3.79 6.60
C LEU A 179 -5.05 -2.83 5.90
N PHE A 180 -5.06 -2.78 4.57
CA PHE A 180 -4.21 -1.87 3.79
C PHE A 180 -4.52 -0.39 4.11
N ILE A 181 -5.79 -0.01 4.12
CA ILE A 181 -6.22 1.34 4.46
C ILE A 181 -5.72 1.75 5.86
N GLN A 182 -5.90 0.90 6.86
CA GLN A 182 -5.48 1.21 8.23
C GLN A 182 -3.96 1.31 8.37
N ALA A 183 -3.21 0.47 7.67
CA ALA A 183 -1.76 0.53 7.67
C ALA A 183 -1.24 1.82 7.02
N VAL A 184 -1.81 2.24 5.89
CA VAL A 184 -1.49 3.52 5.25
C VAL A 184 -1.84 4.69 6.17
N ARG A 185 -3.00 4.66 6.84
CA ARG A 185 -3.39 5.69 7.83
C ARG A 185 -2.45 5.74 9.02
N SER A 186 -2.00 4.58 9.51
CA SER A 186 -1.03 4.49 10.61
C SER A 186 0.31 5.10 10.20
N ALA A 187 0.79 4.80 9.00
CA ALA A 187 1.98 5.41 8.44
C ALA A 187 1.83 6.94 8.29
N ALA A 188 0.72 7.40 7.71
CA ALA A 188 0.47 8.81 7.48
C ALA A 188 0.50 9.64 8.78
N ARG A 189 -0.01 9.09 9.90
CA ARG A 189 0.04 9.76 11.22
C ARG A 189 1.48 9.97 11.70
N LYS A 190 2.38 9.03 11.46
CA LYS A 190 3.81 9.15 11.80
C LYS A 190 4.51 10.18 10.93
N TYR A 191 4.19 10.24 9.61
CA TYR A 191 4.79 11.22 8.69
C TYR A 191 4.42 12.67 9.01
N VAL A 192 3.32 12.92 9.69
CA VAL A 192 2.90 14.28 10.10
C VAL A 192 3.60 14.73 11.41
N GLY A 193 4.14 13.80 12.21
CA GLY A 193 4.65 14.08 13.54
C GLY A 193 6.15 13.93 13.78
N GLU A 194 6.90 13.19 12.95
CA GLU A 194 8.28 12.84 13.26
C GLU A 194 9.23 12.96 12.07
N THR A 195 10.35 13.66 12.32
CA THR A 195 11.55 13.68 11.45
C THR A 195 12.42 12.41 11.64
N ASP A 196 11.85 11.27 11.99
CA ASP A 196 12.64 10.04 12.23
C ASP A 196 13.05 9.38 10.90
N ASN A 197 14.35 9.37 10.69
CA ASN A 197 15.05 8.94 9.47
C ASN A 197 15.04 7.41 9.24
N ARG A 198 14.32 6.63 10.09
CA ARG A 198 14.31 5.15 10.05
C ARG A 198 13.32 4.54 9.07
N MET A 199 12.38 5.34 8.58
CA MET A 199 11.33 4.87 7.66
C MET A 199 11.38 5.61 6.33
N GLY A 200 12.46 5.53 5.59
CA GLY A 200 12.59 6.05 4.22
C GLY A 200 11.98 7.45 4.00
N LYS A 201 12.69 8.35 3.34
CA LYS A 201 12.15 9.66 3.00
C LYS A 201 10.87 9.48 2.18
N PRO A 202 9.80 10.28 2.44
CA PRO A 202 8.65 10.33 1.53
C PRO A 202 9.18 10.49 0.10
N ARG A 203 8.66 9.73 -0.82
CA ARG A 203 9.11 9.73 -2.22
C ARG A 203 8.93 11.10 -2.87
N TRP A 204 8.18 12.02 -2.21
CA TRP A 204 7.80 13.33 -2.70
C TRP A 204 8.00 14.44 -1.69
N SER A 205 8.21 15.62 -2.25
CA SER A 205 8.25 16.85 -1.47
C SER A 205 6.87 17.14 -0.85
N PRO A 206 6.83 17.72 0.37
CA PRO A 206 5.58 18.14 0.99
C PRO A 206 4.75 19.07 0.09
N GLN A 207 5.40 19.87 -0.74
CA GLN A 207 4.78 20.80 -1.67
C GLN A 207 4.02 20.07 -2.79
N VAL A 208 4.64 19.05 -3.42
CA VAL A 208 3.98 18.25 -4.44
C VAL A 208 2.83 17.44 -3.83
N PHE A 209 3.04 16.86 -2.64
CA PHE A 209 1.98 16.19 -1.90
C PHE A 209 0.79 17.11 -1.67
N ASN A 210 1.01 18.33 -1.16
CA ASN A 210 -0.06 19.30 -0.93
C ASN A 210 -0.77 19.71 -2.22
N ALA A 211 -0.05 19.86 -3.34
CA ALA A 211 -0.66 20.20 -4.62
C ALA A 211 -1.57 19.08 -5.14
N VAL A 212 -1.13 17.83 -5.08
CA VAL A 212 -1.97 16.68 -5.45
C VAL A 212 -3.21 16.62 -4.55
N ARG A 213 -3.04 16.88 -3.26
CA ARG A 213 -4.14 16.96 -2.31
C ARG A 213 -5.18 18.01 -2.73
N LEU A 214 -4.74 19.20 -3.11
CA LEU A 214 -5.62 20.28 -3.57
C LEU A 214 -6.38 19.88 -4.85
N ILE A 215 -5.70 19.25 -5.79
CA ILE A 215 -6.30 18.76 -7.04
C ILE A 215 -7.37 17.70 -6.75
N CYS A 216 -7.07 16.70 -5.91
CA CYS A 216 -7.99 15.60 -5.62
C CYS A 216 -9.18 16.03 -4.74
N ALA A 217 -9.01 17.05 -3.90
CA ALA A 217 -10.09 17.58 -3.05
C ALA A 217 -11.23 18.21 -3.86
N ASP A 218 -10.92 18.83 -4.98
CA ASP A 218 -11.93 19.39 -5.86
C ASP A 218 -11.44 19.43 -7.31
N LEU A 219 -11.87 18.45 -8.08
CA LEU A 219 -11.54 18.32 -9.50
C LEU A 219 -12.27 19.34 -10.37
N ALA A 220 -13.40 19.90 -9.89
CA ALA A 220 -14.18 20.87 -10.63
C ALA A 220 -13.54 22.26 -10.65
N VAL A 221 -12.67 22.56 -9.67
CA VAL A 221 -11.94 23.82 -9.64
C VAL A 221 -11.06 23.99 -10.88
N ARG A 222 -11.08 25.18 -11.46
CA ARG A 222 -10.22 25.57 -12.60
C ARG A 222 -8.79 25.84 -12.14
N TRP A 223 -8.10 24.80 -11.70
CA TRP A 223 -6.71 24.90 -11.28
C TRP A 223 -5.81 25.36 -12.42
N SER A 224 -4.87 26.23 -12.10
CA SER A 224 -3.74 26.59 -12.95
C SER A 224 -2.42 26.24 -12.27
N VAL A 225 -1.36 26.10 -13.08
CA VAL A 225 0.00 25.84 -12.53
C VAL A 225 0.45 26.97 -11.60
N VAL A 226 0.05 28.21 -11.91
CA VAL A 226 0.39 29.40 -11.11
C VAL A 226 -0.30 29.33 -9.76
N GLU A 227 -1.57 29.00 -9.75
CA GLU A 227 -2.37 28.93 -8.53
C GLU A 227 -1.91 27.78 -7.62
N LEU A 228 -1.70 26.58 -8.19
CA LEU A 228 -1.17 25.45 -7.43
C LEU A 228 0.20 25.77 -6.82
N ALA A 229 1.11 26.36 -7.61
CA ALA A 229 2.43 26.78 -7.13
C ALA A 229 2.33 27.76 -5.95
N SER A 230 1.47 28.77 -6.08
CA SER A 230 1.23 29.77 -5.02
C SER A 230 0.69 29.12 -3.74
N ARG A 231 -0.27 28.20 -3.87
CA ARG A 231 -0.88 27.50 -2.72
C ARG A 231 0.12 26.65 -1.94
N VAL A 232 1.17 26.16 -2.61
CA VAL A 232 2.20 25.31 -1.96
C VAL A 232 3.51 26.07 -1.67
N GLY A 233 3.53 27.40 -1.87
CA GLY A 233 4.68 28.24 -1.53
C GLY A 233 5.87 28.08 -2.48
N MET A 234 5.64 27.77 -3.76
CA MET A 234 6.69 27.59 -4.77
C MET A 234 6.54 28.59 -5.93
N SER A 235 7.66 28.86 -6.62
CA SER A 235 7.58 29.53 -7.92
C SER A 235 6.95 28.59 -8.96
N ARG A 236 6.30 29.15 -9.99
CA ARG A 236 5.65 28.39 -11.07
C ARG A 236 6.60 27.37 -11.71
N SER A 237 7.83 27.80 -12.03
CA SER A 237 8.82 26.94 -12.71
C SER A 237 9.34 25.84 -11.80
N ALA A 238 9.67 26.16 -10.53
CA ALA A 238 10.12 25.17 -9.55
C ALA A 238 9.04 24.14 -9.25
N PHE A 239 7.79 24.58 -9.09
CA PHE A 239 6.65 23.69 -8.88
C PHE A 239 6.42 22.75 -10.08
N ALA A 240 6.36 23.29 -11.31
CA ALA A 240 6.13 22.48 -12.51
C ALA A 240 7.24 21.42 -12.69
N ALA A 241 8.50 21.79 -12.46
CA ALA A 241 9.63 20.88 -12.56
C ALA A 241 9.60 19.79 -11.47
N ALA A 242 9.35 20.17 -10.20
CA ALA A 242 9.24 19.23 -9.09
C ALA A 242 8.06 18.27 -9.29
N PHE A 243 6.88 18.81 -9.62
CA PHE A 243 5.68 18.04 -9.86
C PHE A 243 5.87 17.03 -11.00
N THR A 244 6.41 17.48 -12.15
CA THR A 244 6.64 16.60 -13.31
C THR A 244 7.66 15.51 -12.99
N ARG A 245 8.75 15.85 -12.29
CA ARG A 245 9.76 14.87 -11.86
C ARG A 245 9.17 13.83 -10.92
N GLU A 246 8.38 14.25 -9.94
CA GLU A 246 7.86 13.38 -8.88
C GLU A 246 6.60 12.63 -9.31
N MET A 247 5.75 13.24 -10.16
CA MET A 247 4.50 12.65 -10.64
C MET A 247 4.62 12.02 -12.04
N GLU A 248 5.78 12.15 -12.70
CA GLU A 248 6.02 11.69 -14.08
C GLU A 248 4.99 12.23 -15.10
N ALA A 249 4.30 13.32 -14.74
CA ALA A 249 3.32 14.00 -15.56
C ALA A 249 3.24 15.48 -15.17
N PRO A 250 3.07 16.39 -16.14
CA PRO A 250 2.81 17.81 -15.85
C PRO A 250 1.54 17.99 -15.01
N PRO A 251 1.46 19.05 -14.13
CA PRO A 251 0.32 19.24 -13.21
C PRO A 251 -1.05 19.22 -13.90
N MET A 252 -1.19 19.89 -15.04
CA MET A 252 -2.48 19.97 -15.74
C MET A 252 -2.85 18.67 -16.45
N GLN A 253 -1.87 17.91 -16.91
CA GLN A 253 -2.09 16.57 -17.46
C GLN A 253 -2.53 15.60 -16.37
N TYR A 254 -1.93 15.70 -15.18
CA TYR A 254 -2.35 14.95 -14.02
C TYR A 254 -3.80 15.26 -13.64
N LEU A 255 -4.17 16.56 -13.54
CA LEU A 255 -5.55 16.98 -13.27
C LEU A 255 -6.53 16.40 -14.30
N ALA A 256 -6.21 16.50 -15.59
CA ALA A 256 -7.05 15.95 -16.66
C ALA A 256 -7.26 14.44 -16.51
N ALA A 257 -6.20 13.69 -16.18
CA ALA A 257 -6.29 12.26 -15.93
C ALA A 257 -7.22 11.93 -14.73
N GLN A 258 -7.11 12.67 -13.62
CA GLN A 258 -7.98 12.49 -12.46
C GLN A 258 -9.45 12.80 -12.78
N ARG A 259 -9.71 13.86 -13.55
CA ARG A 259 -11.05 14.20 -14.05
C ARG A 259 -11.66 13.06 -14.87
N MET A 260 -10.89 12.47 -15.79
CA MET A 260 -11.33 11.33 -16.60
C MET A 260 -11.62 10.08 -15.77
N LEU A 261 -10.79 9.78 -14.78
CA LEU A 261 -11.05 8.67 -13.87
C LEU A 261 -12.36 8.88 -13.10
N ARG A 262 -12.59 10.08 -12.59
CA ARG A 262 -13.83 10.42 -11.88
C ARG A 262 -15.06 10.39 -12.80
N ALA A 263 -14.94 10.90 -14.01
CA ALA A 263 -15.99 10.81 -15.02
C ALA A 263 -16.37 9.35 -15.33
N ALA A 264 -15.37 8.49 -15.51
CA ALA A 264 -15.59 7.05 -15.75
C ALA A 264 -16.29 6.34 -14.57
N GLU A 265 -16.08 6.80 -13.34
CA GLU A 265 -16.83 6.31 -12.18
C GLU A 265 -18.29 6.77 -12.20
N LEU A 266 -18.50 8.06 -12.46
CA LEU A 266 -19.85 8.65 -12.50
C LEU A 266 -20.70 8.06 -13.62
N LEU A 267 -20.11 7.72 -14.77
CA LEU A 267 -20.78 7.03 -15.89
C LEU A 267 -21.33 5.64 -15.53
N ARG A 268 -20.90 5.04 -14.42
CA ARG A 268 -21.45 3.77 -13.90
C ARG A 268 -22.67 3.98 -13.01
N THR A 269 -22.96 5.21 -12.64
CA THR A 269 -24.14 5.57 -11.85
C THR A 269 -25.28 5.81 -12.83
N PRO A 270 -26.41 5.09 -12.74
CA PRO A 270 -27.56 5.32 -13.60
C PRO A 270 -28.11 6.74 -13.40
N ASP A 271 -28.77 7.27 -14.43
CA ASP A 271 -29.54 8.51 -14.42
C ASP A 271 -28.77 9.84 -14.28
N ILE A 272 -27.45 9.85 -14.48
CA ILE A 272 -26.69 11.12 -14.56
C ILE A 272 -26.39 11.43 -16.04
N ALA A 273 -26.77 12.60 -16.49
CA ALA A 273 -26.51 13.03 -17.88
C ALA A 273 -24.99 13.27 -18.09
N ILE A 274 -24.48 12.99 -19.30
CA ILE A 274 -23.06 13.20 -19.64
C ILE A 274 -22.64 14.65 -19.44
N SER A 275 -23.52 15.60 -19.80
CA SER A 275 -23.30 17.03 -19.57
C SER A 275 -23.14 17.36 -18.08
N GLU A 276 -23.94 16.75 -17.21
CA GLU A 276 -23.86 16.93 -15.78
C GLU A 276 -22.54 16.34 -15.24
N ILE A 277 -22.15 15.15 -15.71
CA ILE A 277 -20.85 14.55 -15.38
C ILE A 277 -19.70 15.47 -15.79
N ALA A 278 -19.77 16.07 -17.00
CA ALA A 278 -18.74 17.01 -17.46
C ALA A 278 -18.57 18.18 -16.47
N PHE A 279 -19.68 18.80 -16.06
CA PHE A 279 -19.64 19.88 -15.06
C PHE A 279 -19.09 19.40 -13.70
N MET A 280 -19.53 18.24 -13.22
CA MET A 280 -19.06 17.67 -11.94
C MET A 280 -17.56 17.43 -11.90
N VAL A 281 -16.93 17.14 -13.04
CA VAL A 281 -15.48 16.92 -13.13
C VAL A 281 -14.71 18.14 -13.65
N GLY A 282 -15.38 19.30 -13.83
CA GLY A 282 -14.75 20.58 -14.13
C GLY A 282 -14.54 20.89 -15.62
N TYR A 283 -15.38 20.35 -16.50
CA TYR A 283 -15.46 20.74 -17.92
C TYR A 283 -16.72 21.59 -18.16
N ASP A 284 -16.61 22.56 -19.07
CA ASP A 284 -17.73 23.47 -19.41
C ASP A 284 -18.70 22.84 -20.42
N SER A 285 -18.33 21.73 -21.04
CA SER A 285 -19.14 21.01 -22.03
C SER A 285 -18.74 19.55 -22.11
N GLU A 286 -19.55 18.76 -22.76
CA GLU A 286 -19.37 17.33 -23.01
C GLU A 286 -18.41 17.00 -24.19
N ILE A 287 -17.72 18.03 -24.75
CA ILE A 287 -16.79 17.91 -25.90
C ILE A 287 -15.37 17.66 -25.40
#